data_bbd1c23c7d683b13150cbad7ba750cf5
#
_entry.id   bbd1c23c7d683b13150cbad7ba750cf5
#
_cell.length_a   1.000
_cell.length_b   1.000
_cell.length_c   1.000
_cell.angle_alpha   90.00
_cell.angle_beta   90.00
_cell.angle_gamma   90.00
#
_symmetry.space_group_name_H-M   'P 1'
#
loop_
_entity.id
_entity.type
_entity.pdbx_description
1 polymer ?
#
loop_
_entity_poly.entity_id
_entity_poly.type
_entity_poly.pdbx_seq_one_letter_code
_entity_poly.pdbx_strand_id
1 'polypeptide(L)'
;DGLRYRLMYCKNFYDNRAFKKEFPQIAIPPDYMMYESFNLNYRNYYNSGNNTAQILKRLFEKYINFQDTRVLDWGCGPSRVIRHFSKLCPSSEFFGTDYNSNTINWNKANIKDVTFELNKLMPPTKFKSDFFNMIYGMSVFTHLSIENHRNWIDELYRISKNNAILILTTHGDVYRSKLMKSDRAKYDSGQL
;
A
#
# COMPACT_ATOMS: atom_id res chain seq x y z
N ASP A 1 11.91 -21.41 4.49
CA ASP A 1 10.91 -20.45 5.01
C ASP A 1 10.39 -20.77 6.41
N GLY A 2 10.11 -22.04 6.77
CA GLY A 2 9.55 -22.36 8.08
C GLY A 2 10.44 -22.00 9.27
N LEU A 3 11.76 -22.15 9.17
CA LEU A 3 12.70 -21.75 10.22
C LEU A 3 12.71 -20.22 10.41
N ARG A 4 12.78 -19.47 9.31
CA ARG A 4 12.72 -18.00 9.34
C ARG A 4 11.41 -17.51 9.98
N TYR A 5 10.28 -18.10 9.62
CA TYR A 5 8.98 -17.78 10.23
C TYR A 5 9.01 -18.00 11.75
N ARG A 6 9.48 -19.18 12.21
CA ARG A 6 9.56 -19.50 13.65
C ARG A 6 10.45 -18.51 14.40
N LEU A 7 11.62 -18.16 13.83
CA LEU A 7 12.52 -17.20 14.44
C LEU A 7 11.87 -15.81 14.59
N MET A 8 11.18 -15.33 13.55
CA MET A 8 10.45 -14.06 13.59
C MET A 8 9.31 -14.09 14.58
N TYR A 9 8.54 -15.17 14.62
CA TYR A 9 7.46 -15.37 15.56
C TYR A 9 7.97 -15.32 17.01
N CYS A 10 8.99 -16.10 17.34
CA CYS A 10 9.59 -16.11 18.68
C CYS A 10 10.16 -14.73 19.06
N LYS A 11 10.88 -14.08 18.12
CA LYS A 11 11.46 -12.75 18.34
C LYS A 11 10.41 -11.71 18.74
N ASN A 12 9.25 -11.73 18.10
CA ASN A 12 8.22 -10.72 18.29
C ASN A 12 7.10 -11.16 19.26
N PHE A 13 7.18 -12.36 19.81
CA PHE A 13 6.08 -12.96 20.60
C PHE A 13 5.61 -12.07 21.75
N TYR A 14 6.53 -11.60 22.58
CA TYR A 14 6.19 -10.78 23.75
C TYR A 14 5.70 -9.38 23.33
N ASP A 15 6.34 -8.73 22.35
CA ASP A 15 5.93 -7.42 21.84
C ASP A 15 4.55 -7.48 21.19
N ASN A 16 4.28 -8.51 20.39
CA ASN A 16 2.99 -8.72 19.76
C ASN A 16 1.86 -8.98 20.79
N ARG A 17 2.17 -9.73 21.85
CA ARG A 17 1.22 -9.96 22.95
C ARG A 17 0.95 -8.67 23.72
N ALA A 18 1.98 -7.89 24.01
CA ALA A 18 1.86 -6.58 24.66
C ALA A 18 1.04 -5.62 23.78
N PHE A 19 1.32 -5.58 22.47
CA PHE A 19 0.56 -4.76 21.52
C PHE A 19 -0.93 -5.12 21.50
N LYS A 20 -1.28 -6.40 21.44
CA LYS A 20 -2.69 -6.84 21.48
C LYS A 20 -3.40 -6.47 22.78
N LYS A 21 -2.67 -6.47 23.90
CA LYS A 21 -3.21 -6.07 25.22
C LYS A 21 -3.40 -4.54 25.30
N GLU A 22 -2.48 -3.78 24.75
CA GLU A 22 -2.50 -2.32 24.73
C GLU A 22 -3.56 -1.77 23.76
N PHE A 23 -3.74 -2.45 22.61
CA PHE A 23 -4.64 -2.04 21.54
C PHE A 23 -5.61 -3.16 21.12
N PRO A 24 -6.50 -3.61 22.03
CA PRO A 24 -7.40 -4.76 21.76
C PRO A 24 -8.38 -4.50 20.61
N GLN A 25 -8.68 -3.23 20.31
CA GLN A 25 -9.57 -2.80 19.24
C GLN A 25 -8.91 -2.78 17.85
N ILE A 26 -7.57 -2.92 17.79
CA ILE A 26 -6.86 -2.87 16.51
C ILE A 26 -6.84 -4.26 15.88
N ALA A 27 -7.56 -4.42 14.78
CA ALA A 27 -7.50 -5.63 13.96
C ALA A 27 -6.10 -5.76 13.32
N ILE A 28 -5.45 -6.90 13.59
CA ILE A 28 -4.15 -7.25 13.03
C ILE A 28 -4.36 -8.33 11.96
N PRO A 29 -3.76 -8.17 10.77
CA PRO A 29 -3.85 -9.17 9.72
C PRO A 29 -3.26 -10.52 10.15
N PRO A 30 -3.70 -11.63 9.56
CA PRO A 30 -3.06 -12.93 9.73
C PRO A 30 -1.55 -12.88 9.44
N ASP A 31 -0.78 -13.65 10.13
CA ASP A 31 0.69 -13.65 10.05
C ASP A 31 1.23 -13.83 8.63
N TYR A 32 0.57 -14.65 7.80
CA TYR A 32 1.00 -14.87 6.41
C TYR A 32 0.92 -13.61 5.53
N MET A 33 0.03 -12.66 5.84
CA MET A 33 -0.06 -11.36 5.16
C MET A 33 1.01 -10.37 5.64
N MET A 34 1.65 -10.66 6.77
CA MET A 34 2.62 -9.76 7.42
C MET A 34 4.05 -10.28 7.35
N TYR A 35 4.23 -11.56 7.01
CA TYR A 35 5.50 -12.26 7.11
C TYR A 35 6.61 -11.61 6.28
N GLU A 36 6.36 -11.35 5.01
CA GLU A 36 7.40 -10.83 4.10
C GLU A 36 7.69 -9.35 4.33
N SER A 37 6.66 -8.54 4.57
CA SER A 37 6.78 -7.08 4.60
C SER A 37 7.07 -6.52 5.98
N PHE A 38 6.63 -7.18 7.07
CA PHE A 38 6.67 -6.61 8.42
C PHE A 38 7.34 -7.54 9.44
N ASN A 39 7.95 -8.63 9.01
CA ASN A 39 8.66 -9.58 9.88
C ASN A 39 7.82 -10.03 11.10
N LEU A 40 6.52 -10.18 10.95
CA LEU A 40 5.56 -10.52 12.01
C LEU A 40 5.59 -9.55 13.21
N ASN A 41 5.97 -8.29 13.04
CA ASN A 41 5.96 -7.29 14.10
C ASN A 41 4.73 -6.40 13.99
N TYR A 42 3.75 -6.57 14.89
CA TYR A 42 2.46 -5.88 14.86
C TYR A 42 2.60 -4.39 15.13
N ARG A 43 3.45 -4.02 16.07
CA ARG A 43 3.71 -2.62 16.43
C ARG A 43 4.38 -1.88 15.26
N ASN A 44 5.35 -2.51 14.61
CA ASN A 44 5.98 -1.93 13.42
C ASN A 44 4.98 -1.78 12.27
N TYR A 45 4.17 -2.82 11.99
CA TYR A 45 3.11 -2.73 10.99
C TYR A 45 2.20 -1.53 11.24
N TYR A 46 1.71 -1.38 12.45
CA TYR A 46 0.75 -0.34 12.80
C TYR A 46 1.38 1.06 12.79
N ASN A 47 2.51 1.23 13.49
CA ASN A 47 3.15 2.55 13.63
C ASN A 47 3.76 3.04 12.32
N SER A 48 4.40 2.16 11.53
CA SER A 48 4.93 2.56 10.23
C SER A 48 3.83 2.93 9.24
N GLY A 49 2.67 2.27 9.34
CA GLY A 49 1.48 2.64 8.58
C GLY A 49 0.99 4.04 8.90
N ASN A 50 0.87 4.36 10.19
CA ASN A 50 0.49 5.68 10.65
C ASN A 50 1.48 6.78 10.18
N ASN A 51 2.77 6.53 10.35
CA ASN A 51 3.80 7.46 9.90
C ASN A 51 3.73 7.71 8.38
N THR A 52 3.54 6.65 7.59
CA THR A 52 3.38 6.77 6.14
C THR A 52 2.13 7.57 5.78
N ALA A 53 1.00 7.32 6.46
CA ALA A 53 -0.24 8.08 6.23
C ALA A 53 -0.07 9.58 6.52
N GLN A 54 0.65 9.94 7.60
CA GLN A 54 0.96 11.33 7.93
C GLN A 54 1.88 12.00 6.89
N ILE A 55 2.86 11.26 6.36
CA ILE A 55 3.74 11.75 5.28
C ILE A 55 2.92 12.00 4.01
N LEU A 56 2.10 11.03 3.60
CA LEU A 56 1.24 11.17 2.42
C LEU A 56 0.26 12.34 2.57
N LYS A 57 -0.37 12.48 3.75
CA LYS A 57 -1.25 13.60 4.04
C LYS A 57 -0.53 14.93 3.78
N ARG A 58 0.64 15.13 4.40
CA ARG A 58 1.43 16.37 4.22
C ARG A 58 1.87 16.62 2.76
N LEU A 59 2.14 15.56 2.00
CA LEU A 59 2.50 15.68 0.58
C LEU A 59 1.30 16.12 -0.26
N PHE A 60 0.14 15.50 -0.06
CA PHE A 60 -1.07 15.85 -0.78
C PHE A 60 -1.58 17.25 -0.43
N GLU A 61 -1.50 17.66 0.85
CA GLU A 61 -1.94 18.98 1.32
C GLU A 61 -1.21 20.16 0.67
N LYS A 62 -0.06 19.93 0.04
CA LYS A 62 0.63 20.95 -0.76
C LYS A 62 -0.11 21.32 -2.04
N TYR A 63 -1.00 20.46 -2.52
CA TYR A 63 -1.64 20.58 -3.83
C TYR A 63 -3.16 20.56 -3.78
N ILE A 64 -3.76 19.95 -2.76
CA ILE A 64 -5.20 19.74 -2.69
C ILE A 64 -5.70 19.74 -1.24
N ASN A 65 -6.94 20.22 -1.05
CA ASN A 65 -7.63 20.14 0.23
C ASN A 65 -8.36 18.79 0.35
N PHE A 66 -8.40 18.20 1.58
CA PHE A 66 -9.09 16.95 1.88
C PHE A 66 -10.59 17.12 2.19
N GLN A 67 -11.25 18.10 1.58
CA GLN A 67 -12.73 18.21 1.67
C GLN A 67 -13.37 17.55 0.46
N ASP A 68 -14.31 16.65 0.70
CA ASP A 68 -15.11 15.96 -0.34
C ASP A 68 -14.24 15.31 -1.43
N THR A 69 -13.09 14.74 -1.03
CA THR A 69 -12.15 14.12 -1.95
C THR A 69 -12.23 12.59 -1.87
N ARG A 70 -11.92 11.92 -3.00
CA ARG A 70 -11.80 10.47 -3.09
C ARG A 70 -10.34 10.10 -3.23
N VAL A 71 -9.89 9.23 -2.31
CA VAL A 71 -8.51 8.78 -2.21
C VAL A 71 -8.43 7.27 -2.46
N LEU A 72 -7.54 6.85 -3.36
CA LEU A 72 -7.27 5.44 -3.64
C LEU A 72 -5.90 5.02 -3.11
N ASP A 73 -5.87 3.93 -2.36
CA ASP A 73 -4.68 3.12 -2.08
C ASP A 73 -4.62 1.97 -3.10
N TRP A 74 -3.83 2.14 -4.15
CA TRP A 74 -3.64 1.13 -5.18
C TRP A 74 -2.56 0.13 -4.74
N GLY A 75 -2.94 -1.14 -4.64
CA GLY A 75 -2.10 -2.18 -4.04
C GLY A 75 -2.05 -2.04 -2.52
N CYS A 76 -3.22 -1.86 -1.89
CA CYS A 76 -3.34 -1.53 -0.47
C CYS A 76 -2.83 -2.62 0.49
N GLY A 77 -2.58 -3.84 -0.01
CA GLY A 77 -2.21 -4.96 0.84
C GLY A 77 -3.17 -5.10 2.02
N PRO A 78 -2.68 -5.49 3.20
CA PRO A 78 -3.52 -5.61 4.40
C PRO A 78 -3.83 -4.25 5.07
N SER A 79 -4.02 -3.19 4.29
CA SER A 79 -4.48 -1.86 4.74
C SER A 79 -3.58 -1.17 5.76
N ARG A 80 -2.27 -1.34 5.63
CA ARG A 80 -1.30 -0.77 6.57
C ARG A 80 -1.39 0.76 6.67
N VAL A 81 -1.53 1.43 5.53
CA VAL A 81 -1.53 2.90 5.43
C VAL A 81 -2.94 3.46 5.48
N ILE A 82 -3.83 2.95 4.64
CA ILE A 82 -5.15 3.55 4.42
C ILE A 82 -6.04 3.55 5.67
N ARG A 83 -5.91 2.56 6.54
CA ARG A 83 -6.63 2.48 7.83
C ARG A 83 -6.34 3.64 8.78
N HIS A 84 -5.19 4.30 8.61
CA HIS A 84 -4.82 5.49 9.37
C HIS A 84 -5.22 6.76 8.61
N PHE A 85 -5.05 6.73 7.30
CA PHE A 85 -5.30 7.89 6.46
C PHE A 85 -6.78 8.30 6.50
N SER A 86 -7.71 7.33 6.47
CA SER A 86 -9.13 7.58 6.63
C SER A 86 -9.47 8.31 7.94
N LYS A 87 -8.77 8.00 9.02
CA LYS A 87 -8.95 8.67 10.32
C LYS A 87 -8.36 10.08 10.38
N LEU A 88 -7.29 10.32 9.61
CA LEU A 88 -6.65 11.63 9.55
C LEU A 88 -7.44 12.65 8.72
N CYS A 89 -8.30 12.19 7.82
CA CYS A 89 -9.04 13.03 6.88
C CYS A 89 -10.52 12.56 6.79
N PRO A 90 -11.32 12.72 7.86
CA PRO A 90 -12.66 12.14 7.96
C PRO A 90 -13.66 12.73 6.96
N SER A 91 -13.37 13.88 6.33
CA SER A 91 -14.20 14.50 5.29
C SER A 91 -13.95 13.94 3.89
N SER A 92 -13.12 12.90 3.75
CA SER A 92 -12.80 12.27 2.48
C SER A 92 -13.32 10.83 2.42
N GLU A 93 -13.57 10.33 1.20
CA GLU A 93 -13.91 8.95 0.93
C GLU A 93 -12.63 8.16 0.59
N PHE A 94 -12.44 7.01 1.23
CA PHE A 94 -11.24 6.17 1.05
C PHE A 94 -11.56 4.85 0.38
N PHE A 95 -10.71 4.49 -0.58
CA PHE A 95 -10.83 3.27 -1.37
C PHE A 95 -9.50 2.52 -1.39
N GLY A 96 -9.54 1.21 -1.27
CA GLY A 96 -8.37 0.34 -1.38
C GLY A 96 -8.57 -0.75 -2.43
N THR A 97 -7.55 -1.02 -3.23
CA THR A 97 -7.55 -2.16 -4.16
C THR A 97 -6.33 -3.03 -3.99
N ASP A 98 -6.50 -4.33 -4.19
CA ASP A 98 -5.44 -5.31 -4.27
C ASP A 98 -5.88 -6.48 -5.16
N TYR A 99 -4.92 -7.21 -5.76
CA TYR A 99 -5.23 -8.39 -6.57
C TYR A 99 -5.45 -9.65 -5.72
N ASN A 100 -5.03 -9.63 -4.46
CA ASN A 100 -5.16 -10.76 -3.55
C ASN A 100 -6.53 -10.77 -2.88
N SER A 101 -7.36 -11.74 -3.24
CA SER A 101 -8.73 -11.87 -2.74
C SER A 101 -8.79 -12.10 -1.22
N ASN A 102 -7.85 -12.86 -0.65
CA ASN A 102 -7.81 -13.10 0.80
C ASN A 102 -7.57 -11.81 1.56
N THR A 103 -6.64 -10.98 1.05
CA THR A 103 -6.32 -9.67 1.62
C THR A 103 -7.53 -8.72 1.56
N ILE A 104 -8.20 -8.64 0.41
CA ILE A 104 -9.40 -7.81 0.24
C ILE A 104 -10.54 -8.29 1.14
N ASN A 105 -10.77 -9.60 1.25
CA ASN A 105 -11.79 -10.15 2.13
C ASN A 105 -11.50 -9.82 3.60
N TRP A 106 -10.25 -9.95 4.03
CA TRP A 106 -9.84 -9.58 5.38
C TRP A 106 -10.06 -8.07 5.63
N ASN A 107 -9.65 -7.23 4.69
CA ASN A 107 -9.84 -5.77 4.78
C ASN A 107 -11.32 -5.40 4.94
N LYS A 108 -12.20 -5.94 4.09
CA LYS A 108 -13.65 -5.70 4.14
C LYS A 108 -14.27 -6.09 5.49
N ALA A 109 -13.77 -7.16 6.09
CA ALA A 109 -14.27 -7.65 7.38
C ALA A 109 -13.78 -6.81 8.58
N ASN A 110 -12.60 -6.20 8.49
CA ASN A 110 -11.90 -5.63 9.64
C ASN A 110 -11.68 -4.11 9.59
N ILE A 111 -11.77 -3.47 8.42
CA ILE A 111 -11.54 -2.03 8.24
C ILE A 111 -12.83 -1.40 7.68
N LYS A 112 -13.53 -0.63 8.49
CA LYS A 112 -14.89 -0.17 8.14
C LYS A 112 -14.94 1.16 7.38
N ASP A 113 -13.95 2.03 7.59
CA ASP A 113 -13.96 3.40 7.04
C ASP A 113 -13.34 3.51 5.64
N VAL A 114 -13.23 2.36 4.93
CA VAL A 114 -12.62 2.24 3.62
C VAL A 114 -13.44 1.28 2.75
N THR A 115 -13.70 1.68 1.51
CA THR A 115 -14.33 0.81 0.51
C THR A 115 -13.25 0.00 -0.22
N PHE A 116 -13.35 -1.33 -0.19
CA PHE A 116 -12.36 -2.22 -0.80
C PHE A 116 -12.90 -2.93 -2.04
N GLU A 117 -12.09 -2.91 -3.11
CA GLU A 117 -12.39 -3.60 -4.37
C GLU A 117 -11.25 -4.54 -4.78
N LEU A 118 -11.61 -5.74 -5.22
CA LEU A 118 -10.66 -6.67 -5.82
C LEU A 118 -10.37 -6.24 -7.26
N ASN A 119 -9.11 -5.99 -7.58
CA ASN A 119 -8.66 -5.81 -8.95
C ASN A 119 -7.97 -7.08 -9.48
N LYS A 120 -7.83 -7.16 -10.80
CA LYS A 120 -7.01 -8.19 -11.46
C LYS A 120 -5.54 -7.75 -11.47
N LEU A 121 -4.64 -8.67 -11.84
CA LEU A 121 -3.23 -8.32 -12.07
C LEU A 121 -3.07 -7.30 -13.20
N MET A 122 -3.97 -7.34 -14.18
CA MET A 122 -4.05 -6.42 -15.31
C MET A 122 -5.27 -5.51 -15.17
N PRO A 123 -5.20 -4.24 -15.64
CA PRO A 123 -6.38 -3.40 -15.74
C PRO A 123 -7.41 -3.97 -16.75
N PRO A 124 -8.65 -3.45 -16.80
CA PRO A 124 -9.10 -2.28 -16.02
C PRO A 124 -9.60 -2.63 -14.62
N THR A 125 -9.66 -1.61 -13.76
CA THR A 125 -10.41 -1.65 -12.51
C THR A 125 -11.91 -1.46 -12.75
N LYS A 126 -12.72 -1.65 -11.71
CA LYS A 126 -14.17 -1.40 -11.78
C LYS A 126 -14.54 0.08 -11.59
N PHE A 127 -13.60 0.94 -11.30
CA PHE A 127 -13.86 2.34 -11.07
C PHE A 127 -14.20 3.08 -12.37
N LYS A 128 -15.06 4.08 -12.23
CA LYS A 128 -15.41 4.98 -13.34
C LYS A 128 -14.22 5.87 -13.70
N SER A 129 -14.21 6.38 -14.92
CA SER A 129 -13.30 7.47 -15.31
C SER A 129 -13.56 8.71 -14.45
N ASP A 130 -12.54 9.53 -14.24
CA ASP A 130 -12.65 10.80 -13.51
C ASP A 130 -13.23 10.66 -12.08
N PHE A 131 -12.78 9.63 -11.35
CA PHE A 131 -13.37 9.29 -10.06
C PHE A 131 -12.54 9.77 -8.87
N PHE A 132 -11.22 9.63 -8.90
CA PHE A 132 -10.33 9.90 -7.78
C PHE A 132 -9.66 11.27 -7.86
N ASN A 133 -9.59 11.97 -6.72
CA ASN A 133 -8.83 13.20 -6.56
C ASN A 133 -7.36 12.92 -6.20
N MET A 134 -7.12 11.81 -5.51
CA MET A 134 -5.79 11.37 -5.06
C MET A 134 -5.65 9.88 -5.23
N ILE A 135 -4.50 9.45 -5.74
CA ILE A 135 -4.12 8.04 -5.81
C ILE A 135 -2.71 7.90 -5.25
N TYR A 136 -2.49 6.91 -4.42
CA TYR A 136 -1.13 6.51 -4.09
C TYR A 136 -0.95 5.00 -4.23
N GLY A 137 0.27 4.59 -4.60
CA GLY A 137 0.68 3.20 -4.72
C GLY A 137 2.06 2.99 -4.11
N MET A 138 2.11 2.23 -3.01
CA MET A 138 3.34 2.00 -2.27
C MET A 138 3.97 0.67 -2.68
N SER A 139 5.12 0.72 -3.36
CA SER A 139 5.89 -0.45 -3.81
C SER A 139 5.16 -1.36 -4.80
N VAL A 140 4.12 -0.88 -5.50
CA VAL A 140 3.39 -1.70 -6.48
C VAL A 140 4.21 -1.84 -7.77
N PHE A 141 4.71 -0.74 -8.31
CA PHE A 141 5.51 -0.76 -9.54
C PHE A 141 6.78 -1.61 -9.45
N THR A 142 7.33 -1.77 -8.25
CA THR A 142 8.53 -2.60 -8.03
C THR A 142 8.30 -4.09 -8.26
N HIS A 143 7.05 -4.52 -8.41
CA HIS A 143 6.63 -5.91 -8.63
C HIS A 143 6.01 -6.14 -10.02
N LEU A 144 5.93 -5.11 -10.85
CA LEU A 144 5.32 -5.20 -12.18
C LEU A 144 6.37 -5.25 -13.30
N SER A 145 6.04 -5.91 -14.41
CA SER A 145 6.82 -5.81 -15.64
C SER A 145 6.65 -4.43 -16.29
N ILE A 146 7.59 -4.04 -17.16
CA ILE A 146 7.53 -2.75 -17.88
C ILE A 146 6.23 -2.58 -18.68
N GLU A 147 5.75 -3.66 -19.31
CA GLU A 147 4.47 -3.63 -20.02
C GLU A 147 3.30 -3.33 -19.08
N ASN A 148 3.30 -3.98 -17.91
CA ASN A 148 2.28 -3.73 -16.91
C ASN A 148 2.38 -2.33 -16.27
N HIS A 149 3.57 -1.73 -16.22
CA HIS A 149 3.71 -0.32 -15.81
C HIS A 149 2.89 0.58 -16.72
N ARG A 150 3.01 0.45 -18.05
CA ARG A 150 2.28 1.28 -19.01
C ARG A 150 0.78 1.10 -18.87
N ASN A 151 0.31 -0.16 -18.89
CA ASN A 151 -1.10 -0.47 -18.77
C ASN A 151 -1.72 0.09 -17.47
N TRP A 152 -0.99 0.02 -16.36
CA TRP A 152 -1.46 0.56 -15.10
C TRP A 152 -1.39 2.09 -15.04
N ILE A 153 -0.40 2.74 -15.64
CA ILE A 153 -0.37 4.21 -15.75
C ILE A 153 -1.59 4.72 -16.52
N ASP A 154 -1.93 4.09 -17.64
CA ASP A 154 -3.11 4.45 -18.44
C ASP A 154 -4.41 4.27 -17.64
N GLU A 155 -4.52 3.20 -16.89
CA GLU A 155 -5.67 2.97 -16.02
C GLU A 155 -5.75 3.97 -14.86
N LEU A 156 -4.65 4.21 -14.16
CA LEU A 156 -4.61 5.19 -13.07
C LEU A 156 -4.95 6.60 -13.60
N TYR A 157 -4.48 6.95 -14.79
CA TYR A 157 -4.87 8.18 -15.47
C TYR A 157 -6.37 8.21 -15.78
N ARG A 158 -6.93 7.15 -16.35
CA ARG A 158 -8.36 7.04 -16.68
C ARG A 158 -9.26 7.26 -15.47
N ILE A 159 -8.93 6.68 -14.32
CA ILE A 159 -9.75 6.79 -13.09
C ILE A 159 -9.46 8.07 -12.30
N SER A 160 -8.44 8.82 -12.66
CA SER A 160 -8.09 10.10 -12.04
C SER A 160 -8.97 11.23 -12.58
N LYS A 161 -9.41 12.10 -11.69
CA LYS A 161 -10.03 13.37 -12.10
C LYS A 161 -9.00 14.30 -12.73
N ASN A 162 -9.49 15.28 -13.46
CA ASN A 162 -8.62 16.39 -13.91
C ASN A 162 -7.96 17.05 -12.67
N ASN A 163 -6.66 17.30 -12.74
CA ASN A 163 -5.82 17.82 -11.66
C ASN A 163 -5.70 16.88 -10.43
N ALA A 164 -5.98 15.59 -10.57
CA ALA A 164 -5.72 14.62 -9.51
C ALA A 164 -4.21 14.50 -9.23
N ILE A 165 -3.87 14.17 -7.98
CA ILE A 165 -2.48 13.96 -7.56
C ILE A 165 -2.21 12.45 -7.41
N LEU A 166 -1.16 11.99 -8.09
CA LEU A 166 -0.68 10.62 -8.00
C LEU A 166 0.67 10.58 -7.27
N ILE A 167 0.79 9.76 -6.23
CA ILE A 167 2.05 9.50 -5.52
C ILE A 167 2.37 8.01 -5.65
N LEU A 168 3.34 7.70 -6.48
CA LEU A 168 3.74 6.32 -6.79
C LEU A 168 5.20 6.12 -6.42
N THR A 169 5.51 5.03 -5.72
CA THR A 169 6.89 4.74 -5.33
C THR A 169 7.52 3.74 -6.28
N THR A 170 8.76 4.01 -6.65
CA THR A 170 9.61 3.14 -7.46
C THR A 170 10.93 2.88 -6.75
N HIS A 171 11.74 1.95 -7.28
CA HIS A 171 13.12 1.81 -6.86
C HIS A 171 13.93 2.99 -7.41
N GLY A 172 14.52 3.78 -6.52
CA GLY A 172 15.47 4.83 -6.91
C GLY A 172 16.91 4.32 -6.98
N ASP A 173 17.85 5.22 -7.31
CA ASP A 173 19.27 4.94 -7.50
C ASP A 173 19.95 4.22 -6.33
N VAL A 174 19.45 4.42 -5.12
CA VAL A 174 19.93 3.70 -3.92
C VAL A 174 19.77 2.18 -4.06
N TYR A 175 18.75 1.74 -4.83
CA TYR A 175 18.52 0.32 -5.06
C TYR A 175 19.55 -0.32 -6.01
N ARG A 176 20.19 0.50 -6.86
CA ARG A 176 21.26 0.06 -7.77
C ARG A 176 22.36 -0.75 -7.05
N SER A 177 22.73 -0.36 -5.82
CA SER A 177 23.72 -1.08 -5.02
C SER A 177 23.32 -2.51 -4.66
N LYS A 178 22.01 -2.82 -4.68
CA LYS A 178 21.43 -4.14 -4.36
C LYS A 178 21.26 -5.03 -5.59
N LEU A 179 21.39 -4.48 -6.79
CA LEU A 179 21.29 -5.23 -8.03
C LEU A 179 22.50 -6.16 -8.22
N MET A 180 22.27 -7.32 -8.85
CA MET A 180 23.34 -8.18 -9.33
C MET A 180 24.16 -7.45 -10.40
N LYS A 181 25.41 -7.87 -10.62
CA LYS A 181 26.32 -7.20 -11.58
C LYS A 181 25.73 -7.12 -12.98
N SER A 182 25.08 -8.18 -13.46
CA SER A 182 24.39 -8.22 -14.76
C SER A 182 23.28 -7.21 -14.89
N ASP A 183 22.46 -7.06 -13.85
CA ASP A 183 21.31 -6.17 -13.87
C ASP A 183 21.74 -4.72 -13.66
N ARG A 184 22.85 -4.51 -12.94
CA ARG A 184 23.45 -3.20 -12.76
C ARG A 184 23.93 -2.60 -14.09
N ALA A 185 24.51 -3.42 -14.97
CA ALA A 185 24.92 -2.98 -16.30
C ALA A 185 23.72 -2.56 -17.17
N LYS A 186 22.61 -3.30 -17.10
CA LYS A 186 21.35 -2.94 -17.79
C LYS A 186 20.73 -1.66 -17.23
N TYR A 187 20.72 -1.50 -15.90
CA TYR A 187 20.29 -0.27 -15.25
C TYR A 187 21.10 0.94 -15.73
N ASP A 188 22.41 0.83 -15.72
CA ASP A 188 23.33 1.92 -16.14
C ASP A 188 23.18 2.28 -17.62
N SER A 189 22.73 1.35 -18.46
CA SER A 189 22.44 1.57 -19.88
C SER A 189 20.99 2.01 -20.17
N GLY A 190 20.15 2.18 -19.12
CA GLY A 190 18.72 2.54 -19.28
C GLY A 190 17.85 1.41 -19.85
N GLN A 191 18.29 0.16 -19.73
CA GLN A 191 17.55 -1.03 -20.19
C GLN A 191 16.76 -1.71 -19.07
N LEU A 192 16.83 -1.18 -17.84
CA LEU A 192 16.13 -1.66 -16.65
C LEU A 192 15.32 -0.53 -16.05
#